data_58f20be905a1ba1d71c881531a17530b
#
_entry.id   58f20be905a1ba1d71c881531a17530b
#
_cell.length_a   1.000
_cell.length_b   1.000
_cell.length_c   1.000
_cell.angle_alpha   90.00
_cell.angle_beta   90.00
_cell.angle_gamma   90.00
#
_symmetry.space_group_name_H-M   'P 1'
#
loop_
_entity.id
_entity.type
_entity.pdbx_description
1 polymer ?
#
loop_
_entity_poly.entity_id
_entity_poly.type
_entity_poly.pdbx_seq_one_letter_code
_entity_poly.pdbx_strand_id
1 'polypeptide(L)'
;MRYVTKELAQKIVCRTMEIIDCNINVMNEKGVIIGSGDKNRMNQIHEGALMVLKNGSSYEITQQQADSLRGAKPGVNLPIFFNGEIVGVVGLTGLPEQIRNYGELVRMAAEMIFQEMILIEEIQWDERLKEELVHQLLQQEDPFDSLFFDRANRFDINLYLPRVAVIVTAENRHKVMKLVKKYIANNDLYAMLPDGVVLLKSIEAGSASSYAEQLEKQLRASGMVCKLAAGSFQADFKGLHVSYQQAKDTLAVGSKLHPEADFYCYADYQIPVLLRQRAGFQENHDLLDHYKKLKEHDKKKELIETLTVYIEENGEGSTAAKKLFIHRNTLSYRLDKIQSITGKDPRKVKDLLELYVALLLSKIS
;
A
#
# COMPACT_ATOMS: atom_id res chain seq x y z
N MET A 1 -24.91 -3.79 17.26
CA MET A 1 -25.30 -5.20 17.28
C MET A 1 -25.02 -5.80 15.92
N ARG A 2 -24.21 -6.84 15.83
CA ARG A 2 -23.81 -7.45 14.55
C ARG A 2 -24.62 -8.74 14.35
N TYR A 3 -25.31 -8.82 13.22
CA TYR A 3 -26.14 -9.98 12.84
C TYR A 3 -25.47 -10.78 11.72
N VAL A 4 -25.90 -12.02 11.55
CA VAL A 4 -25.40 -12.90 10.47
C VAL A 4 -25.77 -12.28 9.11
N THR A 5 -24.76 -12.07 8.23
CA THR A 5 -24.98 -11.61 6.84
C THR A 5 -25.32 -12.78 5.91
N LYS A 6 -25.84 -12.48 4.69
CA LYS A 6 -26.14 -13.51 3.68
C LYS A 6 -24.89 -14.29 3.26
N GLU A 7 -23.76 -13.59 3.06
CA GLU A 7 -22.49 -14.19 2.67
C GLU A 7 -22.00 -15.17 3.73
N LEU A 8 -22.07 -14.75 4.99
CA LEU A 8 -21.67 -15.59 6.11
C LEU A 8 -22.60 -16.78 6.30
N ALA A 9 -23.91 -16.57 6.22
CA ALA A 9 -24.91 -17.63 6.29
C ALA A 9 -24.65 -18.71 5.22
N GLN A 10 -24.37 -18.29 3.99
CA GLN A 10 -24.08 -19.24 2.92
C GLN A 10 -22.73 -19.94 3.11
N LYS A 11 -21.72 -19.27 3.66
CA LYS A 11 -20.44 -19.89 4.05
C LYS A 11 -20.62 -20.97 5.11
N ILE A 12 -21.47 -20.71 6.14
CA ILE A 12 -21.83 -21.69 7.17
C ILE A 12 -22.49 -22.90 6.52
N VAL A 13 -23.54 -22.68 5.71
CA VAL A 13 -24.25 -23.74 5.01
C VAL A 13 -23.31 -24.61 4.17
N CYS A 14 -22.51 -24.00 3.31
CA CYS A 14 -21.60 -24.74 2.43
C CYS A 14 -20.60 -25.60 3.23
N ARG A 15 -19.92 -25.00 4.22
CA ARG A 15 -18.92 -25.75 5.01
C ARG A 15 -19.51 -26.88 5.84
N THR A 16 -20.71 -26.71 6.36
CA THR A 16 -21.34 -27.72 7.20
C THR A 16 -21.98 -28.86 6.38
N MET A 17 -22.55 -28.54 5.19
CA MET A 17 -23.10 -29.52 4.26
C MET A 17 -22.05 -30.36 3.53
N GLU A 18 -20.78 -29.98 3.54
CA GLU A 18 -19.67 -30.82 3.07
C GLU A 18 -19.46 -32.05 3.99
N ILE A 19 -19.92 -31.97 5.23
CA ILE A 19 -19.69 -33.00 6.25
C ILE A 19 -21.00 -33.74 6.63
N ILE A 20 -22.13 -33.03 6.62
CA ILE A 20 -23.41 -33.50 7.11
C ILE A 20 -24.40 -33.61 5.96
N ASP A 21 -24.90 -34.82 5.71
CA ASP A 21 -25.84 -35.10 4.63
C ASP A 21 -27.30 -34.76 5.03
N CYS A 22 -27.53 -33.47 5.34
CA CYS A 22 -28.88 -32.94 5.54
C CYS A 22 -28.95 -31.48 5.11
N ASN A 23 -30.14 -31.00 4.74
CA ASN A 23 -30.30 -29.62 4.38
C ASN A 23 -30.19 -28.71 5.61
N ILE A 24 -29.32 -27.72 5.52
CA ILE A 24 -29.07 -26.74 6.58
C ILE A 24 -29.57 -25.37 6.10
N ASN A 25 -30.26 -24.65 6.98
CA ASN A 25 -30.72 -23.29 6.79
C ASN A 25 -30.12 -22.40 7.88
N VAL A 26 -29.74 -21.19 7.51
CA VAL A 26 -29.32 -20.14 8.45
C VAL A 26 -30.29 -18.97 8.30
N MET A 27 -30.88 -18.55 9.42
CA MET A 27 -31.85 -17.46 9.50
C MET A 27 -31.27 -16.29 10.28
N ASN A 28 -31.69 -15.09 9.90
CA ASN A 28 -31.31 -13.85 10.58
C ASN A 28 -32.15 -13.59 11.86
N GLU A 29 -31.96 -12.47 12.50
CA GLU A 29 -32.66 -12.00 13.70
C GLU A 29 -34.20 -11.80 13.52
N LYS A 30 -34.68 -11.89 12.29
CA LYS A 30 -36.11 -11.80 11.94
C LYS A 30 -36.71 -13.18 11.55
N GLY A 31 -35.92 -14.25 11.67
CA GLY A 31 -36.35 -15.58 11.27
C GLY A 31 -36.41 -15.79 9.75
N VAL A 32 -35.84 -14.90 8.95
CA VAL A 32 -35.77 -15.02 7.49
C VAL A 32 -34.57 -15.87 7.09
N ILE A 33 -34.77 -16.85 6.21
CA ILE A 33 -33.71 -17.71 5.68
C ILE A 33 -32.79 -16.88 4.77
N ILE A 34 -31.55 -16.71 5.19
CA ILE A 34 -30.50 -15.95 4.49
C ILE A 34 -29.35 -16.83 3.96
N GLY A 35 -29.31 -18.11 4.35
CA GLY A 35 -28.44 -19.13 3.79
C GLY A 35 -29.18 -20.48 3.80
N SER A 36 -29.10 -21.26 2.70
CA SER A 36 -29.76 -22.53 2.57
C SER A 36 -29.06 -23.43 1.56
N GLY A 37 -29.08 -24.75 1.81
CA GLY A 37 -28.75 -25.77 0.81
C GLY A 37 -29.83 -25.88 -0.27
N ASP A 38 -31.08 -25.56 0.04
CA ASP A 38 -32.20 -25.49 -0.91
C ASP A 38 -32.48 -24.03 -1.30
N LYS A 39 -32.09 -23.66 -2.50
CA LYS A 39 -32.23 -22.28 -3.03
C LYS A 39 -33.68 -21.79 -3.04
N ASN A 40 -34.65 -22.69 -3.13
CA ASN A 40 -36.08 -22.33 -3.17
C ASN A 40 -36.57 -21.80 -1.81
N ARG A 41 -35.85 -22.03 -0.72
CA ARG A 41 -36.20 -21.59 0.63
C ARG A 41 -35.64 -20.20 0.98
N MET A 42 -34.76 -19.67 0.17
CA MET A 42 -34.14 -18.35 0.41
C MET A 42 -35.18 -17.24 0.51
N ASN A 43 -34.97 -16.32 1.44
CA ASN A 43 -35.83 -15.15 1.75
C ASN A 43 -37.23 -15.50 2.27
N GLN A 44 -37.51 -16.76 2.63
CA GLN A 44 -38.74 -17.15 3.29
C GLN A 44 -38.59 -17.05 4.81
N ILE A 45 -39.70 -16.80 5.51
CA ILE A 45 -39.75 -16.84 6.97
C ILE A 45 -39.78 -18.32 7.41
N HIS A 46 -38.98 -18.63 8.43
CA HIS A 46 -38.93 -19.97 9.02
C HIS A 46 -39.59 -19.96 10.39
N GLU A 47 -40.77 -20.62 10.54
CA GLU A 47 -41.53 -20.62 11.79
C GLU A 47 -40.74 -21.18 12.99
N GLY A 48 -39.98 -22.27 12.80
CA GLY A 48 -39.10 -22.80 13.83
C GLY A 48 -38.07 -21.81 14.35
N ALA A 49 -37.56 -20.94 13.45
CA ALA A 49 -36.62 -19.89 13.84
C ALA A 49 -37.31 -18.77 14.66
N LEU A 50 -38.54 -18.42 14.33
CA LEU A 50 -39.32 -17.48 15.14
C LEU A 50 -39.54 -17.98 16.56
N MET A 51 -39.80 -19.31 16.73
CA MET A 51 -39.93 -19.93 18.05
C MET A 51 -38.61 -19.87 18.84
N VAL A 52 -37.47 -20.14 18.19
CA VAL A 52 -36.14 -20.03 18.81
C VAL A 52 -35.87 -18.59 19.26
N LEU A 53 -36.12 -17.59 18.40
CA LEU A 53 -35.93 -16.20 18.72
C LEU A 53 -36.81 -15.68 19.85
N LYS A 54 -38.06 -16.21 19.94
CA LYS A 54 -39.01 -15.86 21.01
C LYS A 54 -38.61 -16.47 22.35
N ASN A 55 -38.20 -17.76 22.34
CA ASN A 55 -37.97 -18.51 23.56
C ASN A 55 -36.52 -18.47 24.07
N GLY A 56 -35.59 -18.00 23.22
CA GLY A 56 -34.15 -17.96 23.55
C GLY A 56 -33.48 -19.35 23.63
N SER A 57 -34.16 -20.42 23.18
CA SER A 57 -33.68 -21.80 23.28
C SER A 57 -33.99 -22.60 22.03
N SER A 58 -33.36 -23.76 21.87
CA SER A 58 -33.58 -24.67 20.75
C SER A 58 -35.06 -25.06 20.61
N TYR A 59 -35.50 -25.23 19.36
CA TYR A 59 -36.86 -25.65 19.05
C TYR A 59 -36.86 -26.80 18.02
N GLU A 60 -37.47 -27.92 18.39
CA GLU A 60 -37.61 -29.12 17.54
C GLU A 60 -39.01 -29.14 16.90
N ILE A 61 -39.06 -29.46 15.62
CA ILE A 61 -40.30 -29.68 14.87
C ILE A 61 -40.41 -31.18 14.58
N THR A 62 -41.33 -31.85 15.24
CA THR A 62 -41.62 -33.26 14.99
C THR A 62 -42.40 -33.45 13.68
N GLN A 63 -42.51 -34.69 13.18
CA GLN A 63 -43.29 -34.98 11.99
C GLN A 63 -44.76 -34.54 12.13
N GLN A 64 -45.38 -34.80 13.29
CA GLN A 64 -46.77 -34.41 13.56
C GLN A 64 -46.98 -32.89 13.57
N GLN A 65 -46.01 -32.15 14.09
CA GLN A 65 -46.05 -30.68 14.09
C GLN A 65 -45.80 -30.11 12.68
N ALA A 66 -44.94 -30.71 11.89
CA ALA A 66 -44.66 -30.29 10.51
C ALA A 66 -45.92 -30.39 9.63
N ASP A 67 -46.75 -31.41 9.85
CA ASP A 67 -48.00 -31.62 9.11
C ASP A 67 -49.06 -30.52 9.43
N SER A 68 -48.95 -29.85 10.58
CA SER A 68 -49.82 -28.78 11.03
C SER A 68 -49.29 -27.34 10.71
N LEU A 69 -48.00 -27.22 10.42
CA LEU A 69 -47.31 -25.95 10.14
C LEU A 69 -47.10 -25.77 8.64
N ARG A 70 -47.47 -24.60 8.11
CA ARG A 70 -47.40 -24.32 6.66
C ARG A 70 -45.95 -24.29 6.17
N GLY A 71 -45.56 -25.25 5.34
CA GLY A 71 -44.22 -25.28 4.71
C GLY A 71 -43.08 -25.69 5.66
N ALA A 72 -43.36 -26.11 6.89
CA ALA A 72 -42.36 -26.63 7.81
C ALA A 72 -42.00 -28.07 7.45
N LYS A 73 -40.74 -28.44 7.65
CA LYS A 73 -40.25 -29.83 7.60
C LYS A 73 -39.80 -30.22 9.01
N PRO A 74 -39.85 -31.50 9.38
CA PRO A 74 -39.26 -31.95 10.63
C PRO A 74 -37.79 -31.51 10.71
N GLY A 75 -37.36 -31.10 11.90
CA GLY A 75 -36.02 -30.58 12.04
C GLY A 75 -35.73 -30.05 13.44
N VAL A 76 -34.48 -29.65 13.61
CA VAL A 76 -33.98 -29.00 14.82
C VAL A 76 -33.51 -27.59 14.48
N ASN A 77 -33.97 -26.60 15.26
CA ASN A 77 -33.58 -25.21 15.12
C ASN A 77 -32.89 -24.75 16.41
N LEU A 78 -31.68 -24.16 16.25
CA LEU A 78 -30.84 -23.78 17.37
C LEU A 78 -30.41 -22.33 17.24
N PRO A 79 -30.40 -21.57 18.36
CA PRO A 79 -29.88 -20.21 18.36
C PRO A 79 -28.36 -20.20 18.13
N ILE A 80 -27.88 -19.25 17.35
CA ILE A 80 -26.45 -18.93 17.22
C ILE A 80 -26.18 -17.78 18.18
N PHE A 81 -25.28 -18.00 19.16
CA PHE A 81 -24.95 -17.01 20.16
C PHE A 81 -23.64 -16.28 19.85
N PHE A 82 -23.63 -14.99 20.16
CA PHE A 82 -22.40 -14.20 20.22
C PHE A 82 -22.48 -13.22 21.40
N ASN A 83 -21.51 -13.30 22.32
CA ASN A 83 -21.48 -12.51 23.56
C ASN A 83 -22.80 -12.58 24.36
N GLY A 84 -23.44 -13.74 24.39
CA GLY A 84 -24.69 -13.96 25.13
C GLY A 84 -25.97 -13.51 24.41
N GLU A 85 -25.86 -12.93 23.23
CA GLU A 85 -26.99 -12.50 22.41
C GLU A 85 -27.22 -13.45 21.23
N ILE A 86 -28.49 -13.62 20.82
CA ILE A 86 -28.81 -14.42 19.62
C ILE A 86 -28.60 -13.56 18.38
N VAL A 87 -27.64 -13.94 17.54
CA VAL A 87 -27.29 -13.24 16.30
C VAL A 87 -27.90 -13.86 15.05
N GLY A 88 -28.48 -15.05 15.19
CA GLY A 88 -29.15 -15.79 14.13
C GLY A 88 -29.64 -17.16 14.63
N VAL A 89 -30.20 -17.94 13.73
CA VAL A 89 -30.67 -19.31 14.01
C VAL A 89 -30.15 -20.24 12.93
N VAL A 90 -29.73 -21.46 13.31
CA VAL A 90 -29.41 -22.52 12.38
C VAL A 90 -30.46 -23.61 12.49
N GLY A 91 -30.96 -24.07 11.35
CA GLY A 91 -31.97 -25.16 11.27
C GLY A 91 -31.47 -26.30 10.42
N LEU A 92 -31.63 -27.55 10.92
CA LEU A 92 -31.33 -28.79 10.21
C LEU A 92 -32.62 -29.50 9.89
N THR A 93 -32.75 -30.02 8.68
CA THR A 93 -33.93 -30.78 8.24
C THR A 93 -33.69 -32.28 8.43
N GLY A 94 -34.56 -32.95 9.12
CA GLY A 94 -34.53 -34.39 9.41
C GLY A 94 -35.27 -34.76 10.70
N LEU A 95 -35.34 -36.02 11.02
CA LEU A 95 -35.98 -36.46 12.27
C LEU A 95 -35.14 -35.99 13.49
N PRO A 96 -35.73 -35.25 14.45
CA PRO A 96 -34.99 -34.67 15.57
C PRO A 96 -34.13 -35.68 16.34
N GLU A 97 -34.63 -36.90 16.52
CA GLU A 97 -33.94 -37.98 17.22
C GLU A 97 -32.61 -38.38 16.57
N GLN A 98 -32.52 -38.22 15.24
CA GLN A 98 -31.34 -38.59 14.46
C GLN A 98 -30.35 -37.43 14.30
N ILE A 99 -30.86 -36.17 14.26
CA ILE A 99 -30.04 -35.01 13.88
C ILE A 99 -29.72 -34.08 15.05
N ARG A 100 -30.26 -34.27 16.25
CA ARG A 100 -30.05 -33.38 17.41
C ARG A 100 -28.56 -33.12 17.67
N ASN A 101 -27.78 -34.20 17.76
CA ASN A 101 -26.35 -34.10 18.03
C ASN A 101 -25.59 -33.37 16.89
N TYR A 102 -25.98 -33.61 15.63
CA TYR A 102 -25.44 -32.86 14.49
C TYR A 102 -25.82 -31.37 14.54
N GLY A 103 -27.04 -31.06 15.02
CA GLY A 103 -27.50 -29.69 15.23
C GLY A 103 -26.58 -28.91 16.16
N GLU A 104 -26.22 -29.49 17.30
CA GLU A 104 -25.29 -28.85 18.25
C GLU A 104 -23.89 -28.66 17.66
N LEU A 105 -23.38 -29.60 16.86
CA LEU A 105 -22.09 -29.44 16.16
C LEU A 105 -22.16 -28.35 15.12
N VAL A 106 -23.26 -28.27 14.35
CA VAL A 106 -23.46 -27.20 13.36
C VAL A 106 -23.59 -25.84 14.02
N ARG A 107 -24.30 -25.73 15.15
CA ARG A 107 -24.39 -24.50 15.94
C ARG A 107 -23.01 -24.04 16.40
N MET A 108 -22.22 -24.95 16.99
CA MET A 108 -20.84 -24.64 17.41
C MET A 108 -19.97 -24.17 16.23
N ALA A 109 -20.05 -24.86 15.08
CA ALA A 109 -19.34 -24.47 13.88
C ALA A 109 -19.78 -23.08 13.37
N ALA A 110 -21.09 -22.80 13.38
CA ALA A 110 -21.63 -21.50 12.98
C ALA A 110 -21.15 -20.37 13.90
N GLU A 111 -21.14 -20.61 15.22
CA GLU A 111 -20.61 -19.65 16.21
C GLU A 111 -19.12 -19.38 16.00
N MET A 112 -18.31 -20.42 15.76
CA MET A 112 -16.88 -20.26 15.46
C MET A 112 -16.63 -19.48 14.18
N ILE A 113 -17.36 -19.77 13.10
CA ILE A 113 -17.24 -19.05 11.82
C ILE A 113 -17.66 -17.60 11.98
N PHE A 114 -18.69 -17.33 12.79
CA PHE A 114 -19.14 -15.97 13.10
C PHE A 114 -18.09 -15.19 13.91
N GLN A 115 -17.50 -15.79 14.93
CA GLN A 115 -16.42 -15.22 15.73
C GLN A 115 -15.18 -14.90 14.87
N GLU A 116 -14.76 -15.85 14.02
CA GLU A 116 -13.65 -15.65 13.08
C GLU A 116 -13.89 -14.41 12.19
N MET A 117 -15.11 -14.26 11.66
CA MET A 117 -15.45 -13.10 10.81
C MET A 117 -15.36 -11.78 11.56
N ILE A 118 -15.92 -11.72 12.79
CA ILE A 118 -15.87 -10.51 13.61
C ILE A 118 -14.42 -10.11 13.89
N LEU A 119 -13.57 -11.08 14.26
CA LEU A 119 -12.16 -10.83 14.52
C LEU A 119 -11.44 -10.28 13.28
N ILE A 120 -11.71 -10.86 12.10
CA ILE A 120 -11.14 -10.38 10.83
C ILE A 120 -11.59 -8.94 10.55
N GLU A 121 -12.87 -8.60 10.76
CA GLU A 121 -13.39 -7.24 10.58
C GLU A 121 -12.71 -6.25 11.54
N GLU A 122 -12.50 -6.63 12.80
CA GLU A 122 -11.82 -5.79 13.78
C GLU A 122 -10.36 -5.53 13.40
N ILE A 123 -9.63 -6.57 12.99
CA ILE A 123 -8.25 -6.42 12.51
C ILE A 123 -8.20 -5.49 11.28
N GLN A 124 -9.11 -5.67 10.32
CA GLN A 124 -9.16 -4.82 9.13
C GLN A 124 -9.50 -3.36 9.46
N TRP A 125 -10.37 -3.14 10.44
CA TRP A 125 -10.71 -1.81 10.91
C TRP A 125 -9.52 -1.11 11.57
N ASP A 126 -8.81 -1.82 12.44
CA ASP A 126 -7.62 -1.30 13.11
C ASP A 126 -6.49 -1.00 12.09
N GLU A 127 -6.30 -1.85 11.08
CA GLU A 127 -5.37 -1.57 9.99
C GLU A 127 -5.73 -0.28 9.21
N ARG A 128 -7.02 -0.08 8.88
CA ARG A 128 -7.47 1.16 8.21
C ARG A 128 -7.21 2.40 9.05
N LEU A 129 -7.49 2.34 10.36
CA LEU A 129 -7.23 3.46 11.26
C LEU A 129 -5.73 3.78 11.37
N LYS A 130 -4.85 2.77 11.34
CA LYS A 130 -3.40 2.97 11.26
C LYS A 130 -2.98 3.62 9.93
N GLU A 131 -3.55 3.18 8.81
CA GLU A 131 -3.29 3.79 7.50
C GLU A 131 -3.75 5.27 7.47
N GLU A 132 -4.92 5.60 8.02
CA GLU A 132 -5.39 6.99 8.15
C GLU A 132 -4.44 7.86 8.97
N LEU A 133 -3.89 7.33 10.07
CA LEU A 133 -2.90 8.03 10.89
C LEU A 133 -1.63 8.31 10.08
N VAL A 134 -1.16 7.34 9.29
CA VAL A 134 -0.02 7.56 8.38
C VAL A 134 -0.35 8.62 7.33
N HIS A 135 -1.56 8.61 6.75
CA HIS A 135 -2.00 9.65 5.83
C HIS A 135 -1.90 11.05 6.45
N GLN A 136 -2.38 11.24 7.69
CA GLN A 136 -2.30 12.52 8.39
C GLN A 136 -0.84 12.95 8.64
N LEU A 137 0.05 12.01 9.01
CA LEU A 137 1.48 12.28 9.17
C LEU A 137 2.14 12.79 7.89
N LEU A 138 1.66 12.37 6.72
CA LEU A 138 2.29 12.66 5.43
C LEU A 138 1.69 13.87 4.70
N GLN A 139 0.47 14.30 5.04
CA GLN A 139 -0.22 15.38 4.33
C GLN A 139 0.00 16.78 4.93
N GLN A 140 0.57 16.87 6.13
CA GLN A 140 0.78 18.15 6.83
C GLN A 140 -0.52 18.99 7.01
N GLU A 141 -1.67 18.33 6.97
CA GLU A 141 -2.95 19.00 7.20
C GLU A 141 -3.17 19.15 8.69
N ASP A 142 -3.18 20.41 9.14
CA ASP A 142 -3.55 20.93 10.46
C ASP A 142 -2.73 20.50 11.71
N PRO A 143 -2.74 21.30 12.76
CA PRO A 143 -2.06 20.92 13.99
C PRO A 143 -2.64 19.59 14.47
N PHE A 144 -1.74 18.62 14.67
CA PHE A 144 -2.09 17.32 15.25
C PHE A 144 -2.89 17.52 16.54
N ASP A 145 -4.17 17.15 16.50
CA ASP A 145 -5.11 17.32 17.60
C ASP A 145 -4.98 16.22 18.67
N SER A 146 -5.72 16.36 19.77
CA SER A 146 -5.73 15.34 20.82
C SER A 146 -6.19 13.98 20.31
N LEU A 147 -7.13 13.93 19.35
CA LEU A 147 -7.64 12.69 18.76
C LEU A 147 -6.57 11.95 17.95
N PHE A 148 -5.66 12.68 17.30
CA PHE A 148 -4.52 12.10 16.63
C PHE A 148 -3.59 11.38 17.61
N PHE A 149 -3.24 12.02 18.74
CA PHE A 149 -2.39 11.42 19.76
C PHE A 149 -3.08 10.24 20.45
N ASP A 150 -4.37 10.34 20.74
CA ASP A 150 -5.15 9.25 21.33
C ASP A 150 -5.16 8.00 20.42
N ARG A 151 -5.30 8.20 19.09
CA ARG A 151 -5.21 7.11 18.12
C ARG A 151 -3.83 6.49 18.08
N ALA A 152 -2.76 7.31 18.05
CA ALA A 152 -1.40 6.81 18.09
C ALA A 152 -1.13 5.97 19.35
N ASN A 153 -1.58 6.45 20.50
CA ASN A 153 -1.46 5.73 21.78
C ASN A 153 -2.27 4.42 21.79
N ARG A 154 -3.49 4.42 21.24
CA ARG A 154 -4.31 3.21 21.13
C ARG A 154 -3.61 2.07 20.38
N PHE A 155 -2.77 2.41 19.41
CA PHE A 155 -2.05 1.44 18.58
C PHE A 155 -0.58 1.24 19.02
N ASP A 156 -0.19 1.74 20.19
CA ASP A 156 1.19 1.69 20.71
C ASP A 156 2.22 2.28 19.70
N ILE A 157 1.79 3.30 18.92
CA ILE A 157 2.66 3.96 17.96
C ILE A 157 3.45 5.07 18.66
N ASN A 158 4.75 4.84 18.83
CA ASN A 158 5.65 5.88 19.32
C ASN A 158 5.98 6.87 18.18
N LEU A 159 5.37 8.05 18.21
CA LEU A 159 5.55 9.11 17.22
C LEU A 159 6.96 9.75 17.25
N TYR A 160 7.64 9.68 18.40
CA TYR A 160 8.94 10.32 18.60
C TYR A 160 10.13 9.43 18.19
N LEU A 161 9.87 8.24 17.65
CA LEU A 161 10.93 7.44 17.05
C LEU A 161 11.42 8.09 15.75
N PRO A 162 12.74 8.11 15.54
CA PRO A 162 13.30 8.59 14.29
C PRO A 162 12.92 7.67 13.13
N ARG A 163 12.55 8.25 11.99
CA ARG A 163 12.10 7.50 10.81
C ARG A 163 12.56 8.13 9.51
N VAL A 164 12.50 7.32 8.45
CA VAL A 164 12.63 7.74 7.06
C VAL A 164 11.41 7.29 6.27
N ALA A 165 10.95 8.11 5.33
CA ALA A 165 9.93 7.69 4.38
C ALA A 165 10.59 6.99 3.19
N VAL A 166 10.09 5.80 2.86
CA VAL A 166 10.47 5.03 1.67
C VAL A 166 9.21 4.79 0.83
N ILE A 167 9.26 5.16 -0.44
CA ILE A 167 8.18 4.88 -1.41
C ILE A 167 8.59 3.68 -2.25
N VAL A 168 7.68 2.74 -2.41
CA VAL A 168 7.84 1.57 -3.29
C VAL A 168 6.76 1.60 -4.36
N THR A 169 7.16 1.70 -5.63
CA THR A 169 6.25 1.68 -6.78
C THR A 169 6.40 0.41 -7.58
N ALA A 170 5.28 -0.19 -7.98
CA ALA A 170 5.22 -1.35 -8.86
C ALA A 170 3.84 -1.43 -9.52
N GLU A 171 3.70 -2.23 -10.58
CA GLU A 171 2.41 -2.47 -11.24
C GLU A 171 1.36 -3.06 -10.28
N ASN A 172 1.74 -4.04 -9.47
CA ASN A 172 0.85 -4.69 -8.51
C ASN A 172 1.14 -4.22 -7.08
N ARG A 173 0.51 -3.10 -6.69
CA ARG A 173 0.69 -2.49 -5.35
C ARG A 173 0.23 -3.40 -4.20
N HIS A 174 -0.84 -4.19 -4.39
CA HIS A 174 -1.33 -5.12 -3.36
C HIS A 174 -0.33 -6.25 -3.08
N LYS A 175 0.32 -6.75 -4.12
CA LYS A 175 1.37 -7.77 -3.95
C LYS A 175 2.59 -7.18 -3.23
N VAL A 176 2.99 -5.95 -3.57
CA VAL A 176 4.05 -5.21 -2.87
C VAL A 176 3.69 -5.02 -1.41
N MET A 177 2.49 -4.54 -1.10
CA MET A 177 2.04 -4.34 0.28
C MET A 177 2.13 -5.63 1.11
N LYS A 178 1.68 -6.77 0.55
CA LYS A 178 1.79 -8.07 1.23
C LYS A 178 3.25 -8.48 1.48
N LEU A 179 4.17 -8.17 0.57
CA LEU A 179 5.59 -8.46 0.74
C LEU A 179 6.23 -7.51 1.75
N VAL A 180 5.99 -6.22 1.64
CA VAL A 180 6.49 -5.21 2.58
C VAL A 180 6.08 -5.56 4.02
N LYS A 181 4.83 -5.96 4.25
CA LYS A 181 4.33 -6.43 5.57
C LYS A 181 5.17 -7.56 6.18
N LYS A 182 5.89 -8.34 5.40
CA LYS A 182 6.78 -9.41 5.90
C LYS A 182 8.13 -8.89 6.40
N TYR A 183 8.53 -7.70 5.97
CA TYR A 183 9.85 -7.11 6.26
C TYR A 183 9.79 -5.92 7.22
N ILE A 184 8.59 -5.50 7.64
CA ILE A 184 8.40 -4.42 8.61
C ILE A 184 8.54 -4.93 10.03
N ALA A 185 9.07 -4.07 10.92
CA ALA A 185 9.14 -4.27 12.36
C ALA A 185 7.93 -3.61 13.06
N ASN A 186 7.72 -3.91 14.34
CA ASN A 186 6.59 -3.39 15.12
C ASN A 186 6.49 -1.85 15.17
N ASN A 187 7.64 -1.16 15.05
CA ASN A 187 7.72 0.31 15.11
C ASN A 187 7.61 1.00 13.75
N ASP A 188 7.50 0.22 12.66
CA ASP A 188 7.35 0.74 11.33
C ASP A 188 5.88 1.04 11.03
N LEU A 189 5.64 2.09 10.25
CA LEU A 189 4.30 2.46 9.80
C LEU A 189 4.25 2.38 8.28
N TYR A 190 3.10 2.07 7.74
CA TYR A 190 2.92 1.96 6.29
C TYR A 190 1.51 2.37 5.88
N ALA A 191 1.39 2.81 4.63
CA ALA A 191 0.10 3.06 4.00
C ALA A 191 0.18 2.83 2.49
N MET A 192 -0.96 2.55 1.87
CA MET A 192 -1.08 2.54 0.42
C MET A 192 -1.56 3.91 -0.05
N LEU A 193 -0.71 4.61 -0.80
CA LEU A 193 -0.97 5.94 -1.34
C LEU A 193 -1.10 5.90 -2.87
N PRO A 194 -1.62 6.97 -3.52
CA PRO A 194 -1.64 7.07 -4.98
C PRO A 194 -0.26 6.90 -5.62
N ASP A 195 0.80 7.35 -4.95
CA ASP A 195 2.17 7.30 -5.43
C ASP A 195 2.84 5.92 -5.24
N GLY A 196 2.23 5.00 -4.47
CA GLY A 196 2.76 3.66 -4.20
C GLY A 196 2.53 3.19 -2.76
N VAL A 197 3.26 2.18 -2.34
CA VAL A 197 3.31 1.77 -0.94
C VAL A 197 4.34 2.63 -0.22
N VAL A 198 3.91 3.35 0.79
CA VAL A 198 4.78 4.18 1.64
C VAL A 198 5.07 3.45 2.93
N LEU A 199 6.34 3.37 3.28
CA LEU A 199 6.86 2.83 4.51
C LEU A 199 7.56 3.94 5.30
N LEU A 200 7.16 4.16 6.53
CA LEU A 200 7.85 5.01 7.49
C LEU A 200 8.70 4.10 8.38
N LYS A 201 9.93 3.89 7.96
CA LYS A 201 10.87 2.97 8.61
C LYS A 201 11.53 3.62 9.81
N SER A 202 11.41 3.00 10.98
CA SER A 202 12.19 3.38 12.17
C SER A 202 13.64 2.94 12.00
N ILE A 203 14.57 3.90 12.02
CA ILE A 203 16.01 3.68 11.77
C ILE A 203 16.87 4.64 12.56
N GLU A 204 18.15 4.30 12.69
CA GLU A 204 19.17 5.23 13.18
C GLU A 204 19.64 6.19 12.08
N ALA A 205 20.20 7.32 12.47
CA ALA A 205 20.74 8.31 11.54
C ALA A 205 21.83 7.67 10.66
N GLY A 206 21.76 7.94 9.34
CA GLY A 206 22.75 7.44 8.35
C GLY A 206 22.44 6.06 7.77
N SER A 207 21.45 5.32 8.28
CA SER A 207 21.12 3.96 7.79
C SER A 207 20.03 3.89 6.72
N ALA A 208 19.50 5.04 6.27
CA ALA A 208 18.38 5.09 5.30
C ALA A 208 18.71 4.43 3.96
N SER A 209 19.90 4.71 3.40
CA SER A 209 20.31 4.16 2.11
C SER A 209 20.51 2.64 2.19
N SER A 210 21.25 2.16 3.21
CA SER A 210 21.51 0.73 3.38
C SER A 210 20.23 -0.09 3.60
N TYR A 211 19.26 0.45 4.37
CA TYR A 211 17.97 -0.20 4.54
C TYR A 211 17.19 -0.30 3.22
N ALA A 212 17.10 0.80 2.48
CA ALA A 212 16.32 0.84 1.26
C ALA A 212 16.93 -0.07 0.17
N GLU A 213 18.26 -0.15 0.06
CA GLU A 213 18.94 -1.14 -0.78
C GLU A 213 18.66 -2.59 -0.36
N GLN A 214 18.64 -2.85 0.94
CA GLN A 214 18.30 -4.17 1.46
C GLN A 214 16.85 -4.55 1.12
N LEU A 215 15.90 -3.62 1.30
CA LEU A 215 14.50 -3.81 0.96
C LEU A 215 14.32 -4.07 -0.54
N GLU A 216 15.01 -3.30 -1.40
CA GLU A 216 15.02 -3.52 -2.86
C GLU A 216 15.45 -4.94 -3.21
N LYS A 217 16.59 -5.38 -2.67
CA LYS A 217 17.12 -6.74 -2.90
C LYS A 217 16.13 -7.82 -2.46
N GLN A 218 15.46 -7.64 -1.33
CA GLN A 218 14.46 -8.59 -0.81
C GLN A 218 13.20 -8.65 -1.72
N LEU A 219 12.71 -7.51 -2.17
CA LEU A 219 11.57 -7.45 -3.08
C LEU A 219 11.90 -8.05 -4.44
N ARG A 220 13.07 -7.76 -4.98
CA ARG A 220 13.58 -8.35 -6.23
C ARG A 220 13.75 -9.87 -6.12
N ALA A 221 14.31 -10.37 -5.03
CA ALA A 221 14.43 -11.80 -4.76
C ALA A 221 13.06 -12.51 -4.68
N SER A 222 12.01 -11.77 -4.33
CA SER A 222 10.61 -12.25 -4.35
C SER A 222 9.95 -12.16 -5.74
N GLY A 223 10.70 -11.87 -6.80
CA GLY A 223 10.22 -11.75 -8.18
C GLY A 223 9.40 -10.49 -8.44
N MET A 224 9.63 -9.40 -7.66
CA MET A 224 8.98 -8.12 -7.88
C MET A 224 9.86 -7.18 -8.68
N VAL A 225 9.29 -6.59 -9.73
CA VAL A 225 9.86 -5.44 -10.43
C VAL A 225 9.27 -4.19 -9.79
N CYS A 226 10.11 -3.44 -9.10
CA CYS A 226 9.69 -2.23 -8.37
C CYS A 226 10.81 -1.19 -8.38
N LYS A 227 10.42 0.08 -8.21
CA LYS A 227 11.35 1.18 -7.96
C LYS A 227 11.11 1.73 -6.57
N LEU A 228 12.19 2.06 -5.88
CA LEU A 228 12.16 2.59 -4.53
C LEU A 228 12.82 3.96 -4.49
N ALA A 229 12.29 4.82 -3.61
CA ALA A 229 12.99 6.05 -3.25
C ALA A 229 12.89 6.30 -1.74
N ALA A 230 13.99 6.74 -1.16
CA ALA A 230 14.06 7.11 0.25
C ALA A 230 14.26 8.63 0.39
N GLY A 231 13.51 9.25 1.32
CA GLY A 231 13.71 10.63 1.74
C GLY A 231 14.84 10.80 2.75
N SER A 232 14.87 11.93 3.44
CA SER A 232 15.81 12.18 4.53
C SER A 232 15.31 11.61 5.85
N PHE A 233 16.26 11.27 6.71
CA PHE A 233 16.03 10.93 8.12
C PHE A 233 15.33 12.07 8.86
N GLN A 234 14.33 11.72 9.68
CA GLN A 234 13.62 12.64 10.55
C GLN A 234 13.67 12.16 11.98
N ALA A 235 14.00 13.07 12.91
CA ALA A 235 14.16 12.73 14.33
C ALA A 235 12.82 12.45 15.03
N ASP A 236 11.72 12.99 14.51
CA ASP A 236 10.36 12.81 15.02
C ASP A 236 9.31 12.86 13.90
N PHE A 237 8.03 12.72 14.27
CA PHE A 237 6.90 12.69 13.34
C PHE A 237 6.69 14.00 12.57
N LYS A 238 7.12 15.16 13.09
CA LYS A 238 6.86 16.47 12.49
C LYS A 238 7.54 16.66 11.14
N GLY A 239 8.67 15.98 10.93
CA GLY A 239 9.41 16.02 9.67
C GLY A 239 9.00 14.94 8.64
N LEU A 240 8.12 14.02 8.98
CA LEU A 240 7.82 12.86 8.12
C LEU A 240 7.22 13.25 6.77
N HIS A 241 6.40 14.30 6.71
CA HIS A 241 5.87 14.84 5.47
C HIS A 241 7.00 15.35 4.55
N VAL A 242 8.05 15.97 5.12
CA VAL A 242 9.22 16.42 4.34
C VAL A 242 9.96 15.22 3.76
N SER A 243 10.23 14.21 4.59
CA SER A 243 10.87 12.97 4.13
C SER A 243 10.07 12.30 3.00
N TYR A 244 8.75 12.27 3.12
CA TYR A 244 7.87 11.71 2.08
C TYR A 244 7.91 12.51 0.78
N GLN A 245 7.79 13.85 0.85
CA GLN A 245 7.88 14.70 -0.34
C GLN A 245 9.25 14.57 -1.03
N GLN A 246 10.32 14.52 -0.25
CA GLN A 246 11.65 14.26 -0.77
C GLN A 246 11.75 12.90 -1.47
N ALA A 247 11.21 11.82 -0.86
CA ALA A 247 11.19 10.51 -1.49
C ALA A 247 10.41 10.52 -2.81
N LYS A 248 9.25 11.19 -2.84
CA LYS A 248 8.40 11.35 -4.03
C LYS A 248 9.13 12.10 -5.16
N ASP A 249 9.72 13.24 -4.84
CA ASP A 249 10.48 14.03 -5.81
C ASP A 249 11.73 13.27 -6.29
N THR A 250 12.41 12.57 -5.37
CA THR A 250 13.59 11.74 -5.69
C THR A 250 13.22 10.61 -6.64
N LEU A 251 12.09 9.92 -6.42
CA LEU A 251 11.62 8.88 -7.33
C LEU A 251 11.34 9.43 -8.73
N ALA A 252 10.68 10.57 -8.80
CA ALA A 252 10.32 11.20 -10.07
C ALA A 252 11.55 11.69 -10.85
N VAL A 253 12.52 12.28 -10.16
CA VAL A 253 13.77 12.78 -10.75
C VAL A 253 14.72 11.62 -11.08
N GLY A 254 14.91 10.70 -10.14
CA GLY A 254 15.80 9.55 -10.31
C GLY A 254 15.38 8.65 -11.48
N SER A 255 14.08 8.40 -11.63
CA SER A 255 13.55 7.62 -12.76
C SER A 255 13.77 8.26 -14.13
N LYS A 256 13.93 9.58 -14.20
CA LYS A 256 14.27 10.30 -15.44
C LYS A 256 15.79 10.35 -15.69
N LEU A 257 16.59 10.56 -14.64
CA LEU A 257 18.05 10.69 -14.75
C LEU A 257 18.75 9.36 -14.90
N HIS A 258 18.30 8.34 -14.15
CA HIS A 258 18.88 7.00 -14.11
C HIS A 258 17.76 5.95 -14.22
N PRO A 259 17.12 5.79 -15.38
CA PRO A 259 15.98 4.89 -15.58
C PRO A 259 16.29 3.42 -15.32
N GLU A 260 17.57 3.04 -15.43
CA GLU A 260 18.09 1.70 -15.17
C GLU A 260 18.20 1.33 -13.69
N ALA A 261 18.20 2.34 -12.80
CA ALA A 261 18.28 2.11 -11.37
C ALA A 261 16.89 1.77 -10.78
N ASP A 262 16.89 0.90 -9.79
CA ASP A 262 15.68 0.49 -9.07
C ASP A 262 15.57 1.14 -7.70
N PHE A 263 16.63 1.82 -7.24
CA PHE A 263 16.65 2.52 -5.96
C PHE A 263 17.27 3.91 -6.08
N TYR A 264 16.66 4.89 -5.41
CA TYR A 264 17.09 6.29 -5.37
C TYR A 264 17.08 6.80 -3.93
N CYS A 265 18.19 7.39 -3.48
CA CYS A 265 18.29 8.01 -2.17
C CYS A 265 18.30 9.55 -2.30
N TYR A 266 17.49 10.25 -1.51
CA TYR A 266 17.43 11.72 -1.55
C TYR A 266 18.81 12.38 -1.37
N ALA A 267 19.70 11.78 -0.57
CA ALA A 267 21.04 12.29 -0.36
C ALA A 267 21.83 12.46 -1.68
N ASP A 268 21.60 11.59 -2.66
CA ASP A 268 22.29 11.62 -3.96
C ASP A 268 21.58 12.55 -4.98
N TYR A 269 20.33 12.92 -4.72
CA TYR A 269 19.48 13.70 -5.63
C TYR A 269 19.07 15.07 -5.10
N GLN A 270 19.72 15.60 -4.06
CA GLN A 270 19.33 16.86 -3.42
C GLN A 270 19.24 18.02 -4.41
N ILE A 271 20.27 18.21 -5.24
CA ILE A 271 20.30 19.29 -6.24
C ILE A 271 19.24 19.11 -7.33
N PRO A 272 19.13 17.95 -7.99
CA PRO A 272 18.07 17.71 -8.96
C PRO A 272 16.65 17.88 -8.41
N VAL A 273 16.39 17.44 -7.19
CA VAL A 273 15.10 17.61 -6.50
C VAL A 273 14.80 19.08 -6.23
N LEU A 274 15.78 19.83 -5.70
CA LEU A 274 15.64 21.28 -5.48
C LEU A 274 15.32 22.03 -6.78
N LEU A 275 16.03 21.70 -7.86
CA LEU A 275 15.80 22.29 -9.17
C LEU A 275 14.39 21.97 -9.70
N ARG A 276 13.90 20.73 -9.52
CA ARG A 276 12.54 20.35 -9.91
C ARG A 276 11.48 21.14 -9.17
N GLN A 277 11.60 21.29 -7.85
CA GLN A 277 10.65 22.03 -7.02
C GLN A 277 10.55 23.51 -7.44
N ARG A 278 11.64 24.08 -7.94
CA ARG A 278 11.68 25.46 -8.45
C ARG A 278 11.43 25.58 -9.95
N ALA A 279 11.44 24.50 -10.73
CA ALA A 279 11.25 24.54 -12.19
C ALA A 279 9.85 25.00 -12.63
N GLY A 280 8.86 25.04 -11.73
CA GLY A 280 7.52 25.61 -11.97
C GLY A 280 7.48 27.15 -12.01
N PHE A 281 8.55 27.85 -11.63
CA PHE A 281 8.65 29.31 -11.75
C PHE A 281 9.19 29.68 -13.14
N GLN A 282 8.53 30.63 -13.80
CA GLN A 282 8.87 31.15 -15.15
C GLN A 282 10.31 31.67 -15.30
N GLU A 283 11.07 31.82 -14.21
CA GLU A 283 12.41 32.42 -14.15
C GLU A 283 13.55 31.50 -14.65
N ASN A 284 13.30 30.23 -14.97
CA ASN A 284 14.37 29.30 -15.41
C ASN A 284 14.61 29.33 -16.94
N HIS A 285 13.96 30.21 -17.71
CA HIS A 285 14.13 30.28 -19.16
C HIS A 285 15.57 30.53 -19.59
N ASP A 286 16.28 31.43 -18.91
CA ASP A 286 17.65 31.81 -19.28
C ASP A 286 18.65 30.65 -19.16
N LEU A 287 18.53 29.82 -18.11
CA LEU A 287 19.41 28.67 -17.94
C LEU A 287 19.12 27.57 -18.97
N LEU A 288 17.84 27.30 -19.24
CA LEU A 288 17.44 26.31 -20.26
C LEU A 288 17.84 26.74 -21.68
N ASP A 289 17.99 28.04 -21.95
CA ASP A 289 18.40 28.54 -23.25
C ASP A 289 19.82 28.11 -23.64
N HIS A 290 20.74 27.94 -22.70
CA HIS A 290 22.05 27.38 -22.97
C HIS A 290 21.96 25.97 -23.54
N TYR A 291 21.11 25.11 -22.93
CA TYR A 291 20.89 23.75 -23.42
C TYR A 291 20.16 23.73 -24.77
N LYS A 292 19.14 24.59 -24.98
CA LYS A 292 18.41 24.68 -26.24
C LYS A 292 19.34 25.07 -27.38
N LYS A 293 20.15 26.12 -27.19
CA LYS A 293 21.16 26.55 -28.16
C LYS A 293 22.14 25.41 -28.49
N LEU A 294 22.63 24.72 -27.47
CA LEU A 294 23.54 23.60 -27.68
C LEU A 294 22.86 22.47 -28.48
N LYS A 295 21.62 22.10 -28.13
CA LYS A 295 20.85 21.04 -28.81
C LYS A 295 20.55 21.37 -30.27
N GLU A 296 20.23 22.61 -30.60
CA GLU A 296 19.97 23.08 -31.98
C GLU A 296 21.21 22.94 -32.87
N HIS A 297 22.40 23.20 -32.33
CA HIS A 297 23.65 23.16 -33.08
C HIS A 297 24.35 21.79 -33.04
N ASP A 298 23.93 20.87 -32.16
CA ASP A 298 24.54 19.56 -31.95
C ASP A 298 23.77 18.44 -32.66
N LYS A 299 23.74 18.46 -33.99
CA LYS A 299 23.03 17.45 -34.82
C LYS A 299 23.47 16.01 -34.55
N LYS A 300 24.74 15.80 -34.15
CA LYS A 300 25.32 14.49 -33.90
C LYS A 300 25.29 14.08 -32.41
N LYS A 301 24.79 14.94 -31.52
CA LYS A 301 24.82 14.80 -30.05
C LYS A 301 26.23 14.70 -29.44
N GLU A 302 27.26 14.97 -30.19
CA GLU A 302 28.66 14.84 -29.74
C GLU A 302 29.06 15.90 -28.70
N LEU A 303 28.50 17.11 -28.78
CA LEU A 303 28.79 18.20 -27.84
C LEU A 303 28.10 17.98 -26.51
N ILE A 304 26.83 17.55 -26.55
CA ILE A 304 26.05 17.23 -25.33
C ILE A 304 26.68 16.04 -24.60
N GLU A 305 27.05 14.98 -25.33
CA GLU A 305 27.77 13.84 -24.77
C GLU A 305 29.12 14.26 -24.16
N THR A 306 29.90 15.10 -24.90
CA THR A 306 31.17 15.61 -24.39
C THR A 306 31.00 16.39 -23.10
N LEU A 307 29.99 17.30 -23.05
CA LEU A 307 29.69 18.07 -21.84
C LEU A 307 29.27 17.17 -20.67
N THR A 308 28.44 16.20 -20.94
CA THR A 308 27.97 15.24 -19.91
C THR A 308 29.16 14.49 -19.31
N VAL A 309 29.99 13.86 -20.16
CA VAL A 309 31.16 13.11 -19.68
C VAL A 309 32.18 14.04 -19.00
N TYR A 310 32.38 15.25 -19.49
CA TYR A 310 33.28 16.21 -18.88
C TYR A 310 32.85 16.62 -17.46
N ILE A 311 31.52 16.77 -17.25
CA ILE A 311 30.94 17.03 -15.92
C ILE A 311 31.10 15.82 -15.01
N GLU A 312 30.79 14.60 -15.49
CA GLU A 312 30.91 13.36 -14.74
C GLU A 312 32.36 13.10 -14.26
N GLU A 313 33.34 13.51 -15.09
CA GLU A 313 34.77 13.40 -14.76
C GLU A 313 35.30 14.67 -14.03
N ASN A 314 34.43 15.43 -13.37
CA ASN A 314 34.76 16.60 -12.55
C ASN A 314 35.55 17.71 -13.29
N GLY A 315 35.39 17.82 -14.61
CA GLY A 315 36.12 18.76 -15.43
C GLY A 315 37.56 18.30 -15.78
N GLU A 316 37.90 17.02 -15.48
CA GLU A 316 39.23 16.52 -15.81
C GLU A 316 39.32 16.08 -17.29
N GLY A 317 39.97 16.90 -18.10
CA GLY A 317 40.03 16.71 -19.55
C GLY A 317 40.72 15.42 -20.00
N SER A 318 41.73 14.96 -19.26
CA SER A 318 42.45 13.70 -19.61
C SER A 318 41.57 12.48 -19.49
N THR A 319 40.81 12.39 -18.40
CA THR A 319 39.91 11.29 -18.10
C THR A 319 38.69 11.32 -19.00
N ALA A 320 38.09 12.52 -19.20
CA ALA A 320 36.99 12.72 -20.14
C ALA A 320 37.35 12.31 -21.58
N ALA A 321 38.51 12.69 -22.08
CA ALA A 321 38.99 12.31 -23.42
C ALA A 321 39.12 10.79 -23.58
N LYS A 322 39.68 10.12 -22.54
CA LYS A 322 39.78 8.65 -22.52
C LYS A 322 38.41 7.97 -22.55
N LYS A 323 37.47 8.44 -21.70
CA LYS A 323 36.14 7.87 -21.61
C LYS A 323 35.33 8.05 -22.89
N LEU A 324 35.57 9.15 -23.62
CA LEU A 324 34.96 9.45 -24.92
C LEU A 324 35.71 8.77 -26.11
N PHE A 325 36.82 8.08 -25.87
CA PHE A 325 37.66 7.49 -26.90
C PHE A 325 38.12 8.51 -27.95
N ILE A 326 38.46 9.75 -27.54
CA ILE A 326 38.94 10.82 -28.42
C ILE A 326 40.31 11.37 -27.97
N HIS A 327 41.01 11.99 -28.90
CA HIS A 327 42.27 12.69 -28.55
C HIS A 327 41.98 13.97 -27.77
N ARG A 328 42.89 14.37 -26.86
CA ARG A 328 42.79 15.60 -26.07
C ARG A 328 42.52 16.85 -26.89
N ASN A 329 43.05 16.95 -28.09
CA ASN A 329 42.86 18.10 -28.99
C ASN A 329 41.42 18.14 -29.51
N THR A 330 40.79 16.99 -29.77
CA THR A 330 39.39 16.88 -30.18
C THR A 330 38.49 17.29 -29.03
N LEU A 331 38.82 16.88 -27.79
CA LEU A 331 38.09 17.35 -26.60
C LEU A 331 38.15 18.86 -26.47
N SER A 332 39.40 19.46 -26.57
CA SER A 332 39.55 20.91 -26.50
C SER A 332 38.70 21.64 -27.57
N TYR A 333 38.76 21.17 -28.81
CA TYR A 333 37.93 21.72 -29.90
C TYR A 333 36.42 21.64 -29.57
N ARG A 334 35.94 20.52 -29.03
CA ARG A 334 34.54 20.40 -28.68
C ARG A 334 34.13 21.30 -27.52
N LEU A 335 35.00 21.49 -26.49
CA LEU A 335 34.77 22.46 -25.42
C LEU A 335 34.76 23.91 -25.91
N ASP A 336 35.68 24.30 -26.84
CA ASP A 336 35.69 25.63 -27.47
C ASP A 336 34.41 25.83 -28.28
N LYS A 337 33.91 24.81 -28.94
CA LYS A 337 32.64 24.90 -29.70
C LYS A 337 31.43 25.04 -28.76
N ILE A 338 31.41 24.36 -27.64
CA ILE A 338 30.37 24.54 -26.61
C ILE A 338 30.38 25.99 -26.13
N GLN A 339 31.56 26.56 -25.83
CA GLN A 339 31.72 27.94 -25.42
C GLN A 339 31.21 28.92 -26.49
N SER A 340 31.54 28.70 -27.75
CA SER A 340 31.10 29.57 -28.84
C SER A 340 29.59 29.57 -29.03
N ILE A 341 28.90 28.46 -28.80
CA ILE A 341 27.45 28.31 -28.96
C ILE A 341 26.68 28.85 -27.73
N THR A 342 27.16 28.54 -26.53
CA THR A 342 26.43 28.85 -25.28
C THR A 342 26.88 30.15 -24.64
N GLY A 343 28.06 30.68 -25.01
CA GLY A 343 28.70 31.80 -24.33
C GLY A 343 29.33 31.45 -22.99
N LYS A 344 29.30 30.16 -22.60
CA LYS A 344 29.80 29.63 -21.32
C LYS A 344 31.01 28.74 -21.54
N ASP A 345 32.13 29.02 -20.87
CA ASP A 345 33.35 28.22 -20.96
C ASP A 345 33.29 27.03 -19.98
N PRO A 346 33.22 25.77 -20.46
CA PRO A 346 33.13 24.59 -19.57
C PRO A 346 34.36 24.42 -18.65
N ARG A 347 35.47 25.11 -18.93
CA ARG A 347 36.69 25.05 -18.09
C ARG A 347 36.61 25.95 -16.87
N LYS A 348 35.64 26.87 -16.84
CA LYS A 348 35.39 27.77 -15.70
C LYS A 348 34.30 27.17 -14.82
N VAL A 349 34.60 27.02 -13.53
CA VAL A 349 33.68 26.38 -12.57
C VAL A 349 32.29 26.98 -12.58
N LYS A 350 32.18 28.33 -12.60
CA LYS A 350 30.89 29.02 -12.63
C LYS A 350 30.09 28.70 -13.90
N ASP A 351 30.74 28.76 -15.06
CA ASP A 351 30.08 28.51 -16.34
C ASP A 351 29.71 27.01 -16.48
N LEU A 352 30.58 26.11 -16.00
CA LEU A 352 30.32 24.66 -15.96
C LEU A 352 29.12 24.33 -15.08
N LEU A 353 28.99 25.00 -13.93
CA LEU A 353 27.82 24.80 -13.05
C LEU A 353 26.53 25.26 -13.76
N GLU A 354 26.51 26.38 -14.46
CA GLU A 354 25.33 26.85 -15.20
C GLU A 354 24.97 25.88 -16.33
N LEU A 355 25.93 25.33 -17.05
CA LEU A 355 25.74 24.30 -18.08
C LEU A 355 25.23 22.99 -17.47
N TYR A 356 25.74 22.58 -16.31
CA TYR A 356 25.27 21.41 -15.59
C TYR A 356 23.81 21.53 -15.15
N VAL A 357 23.44 22.69 -14.57
CA VAL A 357 22.05 22.97 -14.19
C VAL A 357 21.14 22.95 -15.42
N ALA A 358 21.58 23.53 -16.54
CA ALA A 358 20.82 23.49 -17.80
C ALA A 358 20.57 22.06 -18.30
N LEU A 359 21.58 21.19 -18.23
CA LEU A 359 21.46 19.76 -18.56
C LEU A 359 20.49 19.04 -17.62
N LEU A 360 20.60 19.24 -16.31
CA LEU A 360 19.69 18.65 -15.33
C LEU A 360 18.25 19.08 -15.59
N LEU A 361 17.99 20.37 -15.70
CA LEU A 361 16.65 20.91 -15.99
C LEU A 361 16.05 20.32 -17.26
N SER A 362 16.86 20.14 -18.32
CA SER A 362 16.39 19.54 -19.57
C SER A 362 15.96 18.09 -19.47
N LYS A 363 16.50 17.35 -18.50
CA LYS A 363 16.19 15.92 -18.27
C LYS A 363 15.02 15.74 -17.31
N ILE A 364 14.85 16.67 -16.35
CA ILE A 364 13.85 16.54 -15.26
C ILE A 364 12.54 17.31 -15.52
N SER A 365 12.54 18.21 -16.50
CA SER A 365 11.34 18.97 -16.93
C SER A 365 10.27 18.14 -17.60
#